data_d7966185aabaf9bdbe507af69817ec94
#
_entry.id   d7966185aabaf9bdbe507af69817ec94
#
_cell.length_a   1.000
_cell.length_b   1.000
_cell.length_c   1.000
_cell.angle_alpha   90.00
_cell.angle_beta   90.00
_cell.angle_gamma   90.00
#
_symmetry.space_group_name_H-M   'P 1'
#
loop_
_entity.id
_entity.type
_entity.pdbx_description
1 polymer ?
#
loop_
_entity_poly.entity_id
_entity_poly.type
_entity_poly.pdbx_seq_one_letter_code
_entity_poly.pdbx_strand_id
1 'polypeptide(L)'
;MATTADFKNGLVLKIDNKLQQIVEFQHVKPGKGPAFVRTKLKDVVTGKVTDKTFNAGVKVETATVDRRDMTYLYHDGSSYVVMDEKTYEQLELAEHIFGNSAKFLLENTTVQVSFHEGELLFAELPISLDLTVSHTEPGLQGDRSSGGTKPATLETGAEIQVPLFIETGNVVKVDTRDGSYLSRVNN
;
A
#
# COMPACT_ATOMS: atom_id res chain seq x y z
N MET A 1 25.63 5.59 7.31
CA MET A 1 25.59 4.48 8.27
C MET A 1 24.89 4.94 9.54
N ALA A 2 23.97 4.17 10.07
CA ALA A 2 23.26 4.41 11.32
C ALA A 2 23.59 3.30 12.33
N THR A 3 23.15 3.47 13.56
CA THR A 3 23.20 2.43 14.59
C THR A 3 21.78 2.04 14.99
N THR A 4 21.61 0.99 15.76
CA THR A 4 20.29 0.62 16.29
C THR A 4 19.67 1.70 17.20
N ALA A 5 20.46 2.67 17.70
CA ALA A 5 19.96 3.81 18.44
C ALA A 5 19.17 4.81 17.56
N ASP A 6 19.47 4.83 16.25
CA ASP A 6 18.87 5.72 15.27
C ASP A 6 17.60 5.11 14.61
N PHE A 7 17.15 3.94 15.07
CA PHE A 7 15.99 3.26 14.52
C PHE A 7 14.72 4.08 14.74
N LYS A 8 13.96 4.22 13.67
CA LYS A 8 12.63 4.83 13.64
C LYS A 8 11.77 4.14 12.59
N ASN A 9 10.47 4.18 12.77
CA ASN A 9 9.53 3.67 11.78
C ASN A 9 9.71 4.44 10.46
N GLY A 10 9.72 3.70 9.36
CA GLY A 10 9.97 4.26 8.03
C GLY A 10 11.44 4.30 7.60
N LEU A 11 12.40 4.08 8.51
CA LEU A 11 13.83 3.98 8.13
C LEU A 11 14.05 2.75 7.24
N VAL A 12 14.71 2.96 6.10
CA VAL A 12 15.07 1.86 5.20
C VAL A 12 16.51 1.43 5.45
N LEU A 13 16.67 0.14 5.69
CA LEU A 13 17.95 -0.53 5.90
C LEU A 13 18.31 -1.34 4.66
N LYS A 14 19.60 -1.38 4.32
CA LYS A 14 20.13 -2.32 3.33
C LYS A 14 20.70 -3.54 4.07
N ILE A 15 20.05 -4.68 3.92
CA ILE A 15 20.39 -5.93 4.60
C ILE A 15 20.45 -7.03 3.54
N ASP A 16 21.58 -7.73 3.43
CA ASP A 16 21.77 -8.82 2.48
C ASP A 16 21.37 -8.43 1.04
N ASN A 17 21.77 -7.23 0.64
CA ASN A 17 21.47 -6.60 -0.67
C ASN A 17 19.96 -6.34 -0.94
N LYS A 18 19.13 -6.38 0.12
CA LYS A 18 17.70 -6.05 0.06
C LYS A 18 17.40 -4.79 0.84
N LEU A 19 16.46 -4.01 0.34
CA LEU A 19 15.96 -2.83 1.02
C LEU A 19 14.80 -3.23 1.92
N GLN A 20 14.93 -2.99 3.23
CA GLN A 20 13.95 -3.37 4.23
C GLN A 20 13.57 -2.16 5.08
N GLN A 21 12.29 -1.82 5.09
CA GLN A 21 11.77 -0.71 5.87
C GLN A 21 11.39 -1.17 7.29
N ILE A 22 11.82 -0.42 8.30
CA ILE A 22 11.38 -0.64 9.68
C ILE A 22 9.90 -0.22 9.79
N VAL A 23 9.01 -1.17 10.04
CA VAL A 23 7.59 -0.93 10.32
C VAL A 23 7.33 -0.78 11.82
N GLU A 24 8.05 -1.57 12.64
CA GLU A 24 7.94 -1.53 14.08
C GLU A 24 9.30 -1.89 14.71
N PHE A 25 9.64 -1.27 15.82
CA PHE A 25 10.84 -1.64 16.57
C PHE A 25 10.62 -1.47 18.08
N GLN A 26 11.35 -2.27 18.86
CA GLN A 26 11.31 -2.24 20.32
C GLN A 26 12.71 -2.43 20.88
N HIS A 27 13.17 -1.46 21.67
CA HIS A 27 14.39 -1.61 22.46
C HIS A 27 14.11 -2.46 23.71
N VAL A 28 14.89 -3.51 23.89
CA VAL A 28 14.77 -4.43 25.02
C VAL A 28 16.07 -4.41 25.82
N LYS A 29 15.96 -4.06 27.10
CA LYS A 29 17.05 -4.13 28.07
C LYS A 29 16.69 -5.21 29.08
N PRO A 30 17.14 -6.47 28.88
CA PRO A 30 16.89 -7.55 29.84
C PRO A 30 17.64 -7.27 31.15
N GLY A 31 17.08 -7.72 32.26
CA GLY A 31 17.75 -7.60 33.56
C GLY A 31 19.08 -8.38 33.67
N LYS A 32 19.24 -9.41 32.81
CA LYS A 32 20.49 -10.16 32.63
C LYS A 32 20.71 -10.34 31.13
N GLY A 33 21.91 -10.01 30.63
CA GLY A 33 22.32 -10.15 29.22
C GLY A 33 22.40 -8.82 28.47
N PRO A 34 22.91 -8.85 27.22
CA PRO A 34 23.08 -7.66 26.40
C PRO A 34 21.74 -7.10 25.93
N ALA A 35 21.67 -5.78 25.80
CA ALA A 35 20.52 -5.11 25.21
C ALA A 35 20.40 -5.42 23.72
N PHE A 36 19.18 -5.49 23.22
CA PHE A 36 18.89 -5.75 21.81
C PHE A 36 17.68 -4.97 21.35
N VAL A 37 17.51 -4.90 20.03
CA VAL A 37 16.35 -4.25 19.38
C VAL A 37 15.63 -5.29 18.52
N ARG A 38 14.38 -5.55 18.82
CA ARG A 38 13.48 -6.32 17.95
C ARG A 38 12.90 -5.40 16.91
N THR A 39 12.86 -5.85 15.66
CA THR A 39 12.30 -5.08 14.55
C THR A 39 11.38 -5.96 13.71
N LYS A 40 10.29 -5.35 13.22
CA LYS A 40 9.55 -5.86 12.07
C LYS A 40 10.02 -5.10 10.83
N LEU A 41 10.49 -5.83 9.87
CA LEU A 41 11.04 -5.30 8.63
C LEU A 41 10.14 -5.69 7.46
N LYS A 42 9.72 -4.71 6.69
CA LYS A 42 8.98 -4.90 5.43
C LYS A 42 9.97 -4.79 4.28
N ASP A 43 10.10 -5.85 3.51
CA ASP A 43 10.83 -5.80 2.25
C ASP A 43 10.17 -4.78 1.32
N VAL A 44 10.96 -3.83 0.83
CA VAL A 44 10.47 -2.65 0.10
C VAL A 44 9.88 -3.04 -1.26
N VAL A 45 10.41 -4.09 -1.89
CA VAL A 45 9.98 -4.54 -3.21
C VAL A 45 8.82 -5.53 -3.11
N THR A 46 8.95 -6.55 -2.25
CA THR A 46 7.98 -7.65 -2.18
C THR A 46 6.86 -7.42 -1.17
N GLY A 47 7.00 -6.42 -0.29
CA GLY A 47 6.05 -6.14 0.79
C GLY A 47 6.07 -7.16 1.94
N LYS A 48 6.87 -8.23 1.85
CA LYS A 48 6.93 -9.28 2.86
C LYS A 48 7.46 -8.74 4.18
N VAL A 49 6.75 -9.02 5.28
CA VAL A 49 7.16 -8.64 6.64
C VAL A 49 7.88 -9.80 7.31
N THR A 50 9.02 -9.50 7.92
CA THR A 50 9.84 -10.45 8.69
C THR A 50 10.30 -9.83 10.00
N ASP A 51 10.46 -10.65 11.03
CA ASP A 51 11.04 -10.23 12.30
C ASP A 51 12.57 -10.40 12.28
N LYS A 52 13.29 -9.38 12.73
CA LYS A 52 14.75 -9.44 12.91
C LYS A 52 15.17 -8.79 14.21
N THR A 53 16.10 -9.41 14.91
CA THR A 53 16.68 -8.87 16.15
C THR A 53 18.10 -8.40 15.90
N PHE A 54 18.44 -7.22 16.37
CA PHE A 54 19.77 -6.64 16.31
C PHE A 54 20.31 -6.43 17.72
N ASN A 55 21.61 -6.69 17.91
CA ASN A 55 22.26 -6.29 19.15
C ASN A 55 22.29 -4.76 19.27
N ALA A 56 22.13 -4.23 20.47
CA ALA A 56 22.19 -2.79 20.69
C ALA A 56 23.56 -2.22 20.28
N GLY A 57 23.56 -1.08 19.59
CA GLY A 57 24.77 -0.41 19.11
C GLY A 57 25.36 -0.97 17.81
N VAL A 58 24.77 -2.00 17.22
CA VAL A 58 25.22 -2.51 15.90
C VAL A 58 25.06 -1.44 14.84
N LYS A 59 26.09 -1.28 14.01
CA LYS A 59 26.05 -0.42 12.81
C LYS A 59 25.27 -1.11 11.71
N VAL A 60 24.40 -0.34 11.05
CA VAL A 60 23.57 -0.77 9.94
C VAL A 60 23.75 0.16 8.76
N GLU A 61 23.66 -0.38 7.56
CA GLU A 61 23.64 0.42 6.34
C GLU A 61 22.20 0.91 6.10
N THR A 62 22.06 2.20 5.85
CA THR A 62 20.77 2.83 5.53
C THR A 62 20.71 3.20 4.07
N ALA A 63 19.53 3.12 3.48
CA ALA A 63 19.26 3.56 2.13
C ALA A 63 18.30 4.75 2.14
N THR A 64 18.51 5.70 1.23
CA THR A 64 17.54 6.77 0.99
C THR A 64 16.59 6.31 -0.10
N VAL A 65 15.29 6.38 0.21
CA VAL A 65 14.23 6.16 -0.77
C VAL A 65 13.59 7.51 -1.09
N ASP A 66 13.70 7.91 -2.35
CA ASP A 66 13.02 9.08 -2.88
C ASP A 66 11.60 8.68 -3.27
N ARG A 67 10.61 9.39 -2.73
CA ARG A 67 9.20 9.16 -3.00
C ARG A 67 8.62 10.34 -3.75
N ARG A 68 7.95 10.04 -4.85
CA ARG A 68 7.32 11.04 -5.70
C ARG A 68 5.85 10.71 -5.89
N ASP A 69 5.03 11.73 -5.74
CA ASP A 69 3.63 11.64 -6.09
C ASP A 69 3.51 11.84 -7.61
N MET A 70 2.87 10.89 -8.27
CA MET A 70 2.66 10.88 -9.72
C MET A 70 1.19 10.66 -10.02
N THR A 71 0.69 11.28 -11.08
CA THR A 71 -0.67 11.06 -11.55
C THR A 71 -0.72 9.89 -12.51
N TYR A 72 -1.53 8.89 -12.22
CA TYR A 72 -1.82 7.81 -13.15
C TYR A 72 -2.66 8.33 -14.33
N LEU A 73 -2.21 8.09 -15.53
CA LEU A 73 -2.86 8.55 -16.76
C LEU A 73 -3.70 7.44 -17.39
N TYR A 74 -3.08 6.34 -17.79
CA TYR A 74 -3.73 5.22 -18.46
C TYR A 74 -2.88 3.94 -18.43
N HIS A 75 -3.50 2.82 -18.81
CA HIS A 75 -2.83 1.56 -19.08
C HIS A 75 -2.78 1.32 -20.59
N ASP A 76 -1.61 1.09 -21.15
CA ASP A 76 -1.41 0.94 -22.58
C ASP A 76 -1.56 -0.51 -23.10
N GLY A 77 -1.92 -1.44 -22.20
CA GLY A 77 -2.02 -2.87 -22.46
C GLY A 77 -0.81 -3.69 -21.98
N SER A 78 0.29 -3.04 -21.61
CA SER A 78 1.52 -3.66 -21.09
C SER A 78 2.09 -2.94 -19.87
N SER A 79 1.81 -1.67 -19.73
CA SER A 79 2.39 -0.80 -18.72
C SER A 79 1.38 0.23 -18.21
N TYR A 80 1.54 0.64 -16.97
CA TYR A 80 0.84 1.79 -16.40
C TYR A 80 1.65 3.06 -16.67
N VAL A 81 1.04 4.03 -17.34
CA VAL A 81 1.67 5.33 -17.59
C VAL A 81 1.31 6.30 -16.49
N VAL A 82 2.33 6.83 -15.83
CA VAL A 82 2.18 7.84 -14.77
C VAL A 82 2.97 9.09 -15.13
N MET A 83 2.56 10.24 -14.60
CA MET A 83 3.20 11.53 -14.87
C MET A 83 3.60 12.19 -13.55
N ASP A 84 4.84 12.62 -13.46
CA ASP A 84 5.32 13.42 -12.33
C ASP A 84 4.62 14.80 -12.33
N GLU A 85 3.98 15.14 -11.22
CA GLU A 85 3.19 16.39 -11.11
C GLU A 85 4.07 17.67 -11.15
N LYS A 86 5.38 17.54 -10.95
CA LYS A 86 6.31 18.68 -10.91
C LYS A 86 7.05 18.87 -12.22
N THR A 87 7.52 17.77 -12.82
CA THR A 87 8.35 17.82 -14.04
C THR A 87 7.53 17.57 -15.30
N TYR A 88 6.30 17.01 -15.17
CA TYR A 88 5.45 16.55 -16.25
C TYR A 88 6.07 15.44 -17.11
N GLU A 89 7.13 14.82 -16.60
CA GLU A 89 7.73 13.66 -17.25
C GLU A 89 6.84 12.44 -17.06
N GLN A 90 6.65 11.68 -18.12
CA GLN A 90 5.91 10.43 -18.08
C GLN A 90 6.86 9.27 -17.83
N LEU A 91 6.40 8.32 -17.01
CA LEU A 91 7.11 7.09 -16.68
C LEU A 91 6.20 5.89 -16.91
N GLU A 92 6.73 4.88 -17.58
CA GLU A 92 6.05 3.60 -17.76
C GLU A 92 6.41 2.67 -16.59
N LEU A 93 5.39 2.18 -15.92
CA LEU A 93 5.51 1.24 -14.80
C LEU A 93 5.08 -0.15 -15.27
N ALA A 94 5.90 -1.16 -14.99
CA ALA A 94 5.58 -2.53 -15.36
C ALA A 94 4.25 -3.00 -14.73
N GLU A 95 3.51 -3.86 -15.42
CA GLU A 95 2.17 -4.32 -15.04
C GLU A 95 2.09 -4.87 -13.61
N HIS A 96 3.14 -5.54 -13.14
CA HIS A 96 3.18 -6.14 -11.81
C HIS A 96 3.42 -5.15 -10.66
N ILE A 97 3.73 -3.88 -10.96
CA ILE A 97 4.19 -2.90 -9.95
C ILE A 97 3.16 -2.62 -8.85
N PHE A 98 1.89 -2.57 -9.23
CA PHE A 98 0.78 -2.35 -8.30
C PHE A 98 0.19 -3.64 -7.72
N GLY A 99 0.60 -4.81 -8.25
CA GLY A 99 0.09 -6.10 -7.80
C GLY A 99 -1.44 -6.17 -7.81
N ASN A 100 -2.03 -6.73 -6.76
CA ASN A 100 -3.48 -6.88 -6.64
C ASN A 100 -4.25 -5.56 -6.48
N SER A 101 -3.59 -4.47 -6.11
CA SER A 101 -4.24 -3.16 -5.95
C SER A 101 -4.53 -2.48 -7.30
N ALA A 102 -3.88 -2.92 -8.38
CA ALA A 102 -4.09 -2.38 -9.73
C ALA A 102 -5.56 -2.34 -10.17
N LYS A 103 -6.37 -3.31 -9.72
CA LYS A 103 -7.81 -3.38 -10.02
C LYS A 103 -8.64 -2.20 -9.46
N PHE A 104 -8.08 -1.43 -8.54
CA PHE A 104 -8.74 -0.23 -7.98
C PHE A 104 -8.23 1.06 -8.60
N LEU A 105 -7.27 0.98 -9.52
CA LEU A 105 -6.63 2.14 -10.11
C LEU A 105 -7.60 2.84 -11.08
N LEU A 106 -7.86 4.12 -10.84
CA LEU A 106 -8.68 4.97 -11.67
C LEU A 106 -7.81 6.06 -12.29
N GLU A 107 -8.10 6.46 -13.54
CA GLU A 107 -7.41 7.56 -14.21
C GLU A 107 -7.41 8.83 -13.35
N ASN A 108 -6.33 9.57 -13.37
CA ASN A 108 -6.07 10.75 -12.55
C ASN A 108 -5.90 10.46 -11.04
N THR A 109 -5.76 9.20 -10.63
CA THR A 109 -5.39 8.89 -9.26
C THR A 109 -3.92 9.25 -9.02
N THR A 110 -3.65 9.98 -7.93
CA THR A 110 -2.28 10.22 -7.47
C THR A 110 -1.75 8.94 -6.82
N VAL A 111 -0.67 8.40 -7.38
CA VAL A 111 0.05 7.22 -6.87
C VAL A 111 1.41 7.64 -6.34
N GLN A 112 1.93 6.95 -5.33
CA GLN A 112 3.25 7.21 -4.80
C GLN A 112 4.26 6.25 -5.41
N VAL A 113 5.25 6.78 -6.12
CA VAL A 113 6.33 6.01 -6.75
C VAL A 113 7.63 6.21 -5.97
N SER A 114 8.28 5.11 -5.63
CA SER A 114 9.48 5.09 -4.80
C SER A 114 10.71 4.70 -5.61
N PHE A 115 11.78 5.47 -5.46
CA PHE A 115 13.06 5.28 -6.15
C PHE A 115 14.19 5.12 -5.15
N HIS A 116 15.23 4.40 -5.55
CA HIS A 116 16.50 4.34 -4.85
C HIS A 116 17.63 4.50 -5.87
N GLU A 117 18.49 5.50 -5.66
CA GLU A 117 19.60 5.82 -6.59
C GLU A 117 19.16 5.99 -8.06
N GLY A 118 17.92 6.50 -8.26
CA GLY A 118 17.33 6.71 -9.59
C GLY A 118 16.62 5.48 -10.17
N GLU A 119 16.74 4.31 -9.56
CA GLU A 119 16.02 3.11 -9.97
C GLU A 119 14.66 3.01 -9.31
N LEU A 120 13.65 2.60 -10.09
CA LEU A 120 12.30 2.33 -9.61
C LEU A 120 12.30 1.12 -8.66
N LEU A 121 11.75 1.29 -7.47
CA LEU A 121 11.61 0.21 -6.50
C LEU A 121 10.19 -0.38 -6.50
N PHE A 122 9.21 0.47 -6.25
CA PHE A 122 7.80 0.09 -6.16
C PHE A 122 6.89 1.30 -6.31
N ALA A 123 5.60 1.05 -6.56
CA ALA A 123 4.56 2.06 -6.56
C ALA A 123 3.39 1.62 -5.69
N GLU A 124 2.75 2.56 -5.04
CA GLU A 124 1.63 2.32 -4.13
C GLU A 124 0.47 3.24 -4.48
N LEU A 125 -0.75 2.69 -4.42
CA LEU A 125 -1.96 3.48 -4.45
C LEU A 125 -2.17 4.16 -3.08
N PRO A 126 -3.01 5.22 -3.01
CA PRO A 126 -3.54 5.70 -1.74
C PRO A 126 -4.18 4.53 -0.97
N ILE A 127 -4.06 4.53 0.36
CA ILE A 127 -4.59 3.47 1.22
C ILE A 127 -6.08 3.24 0.98
N SER A 128 -6.81 4.30 0.65
CA SER A 128 -8.22 4.21 0.28
C SER A 128 -8.53 5.10 -0.91
N LEU A 129 -9.50 4.65 -1.72
CA LEU A 129 -10.06 5.38 -2.85
C LEU A 129 -11.57 5.44 -2.73
N ASP A 130 -12.14 6.54 -3.21
CA ASP A 130 -13.58 6.72 -3.35
C ASP A 130 -13.96 6.28 -4.76
N LEU A 131 -14.73 5.20 -4.87
CA LEU A 131 -15.07 4.54 -6.14
C LEU A 131 -16.58 4.38 -6.26
N THR A 132 -17.10 4.57 -7.47
CA THR A 132 -18.52 4.44 -7.75
C THR A 132 -18.89 2.97 -7.95
N VAL A 133 -19.99 2.53 -7.35
CA VAL A 133 -20.58 1.21 -7.61
C VAL A 133 -21.28 1.25 -8.97
N SER A 134 -20.72 0.55 -9.94
CA SER A 134 -21.28 0.46 -11.30
C SER A 134 -22.43 -0.54 -11.38
N HIS A 135 -22.38 -1.62 -10.58
CA HIS A 135 -23.42 -2.63 -10.52
C HIS A 135 -23.46 -3.35 -9.16
N THR A 136 -24.65 -3.60 -8.64
CA THR A 136 -24.89 -4.48 -7.51
C THR A 136 -26.34 -4.97 -7.53
N GLU A 137 -26.57 -6.20 -7.04
CA GLU A 137 -27.92 -6.73 -6.88
C GLU A 137 -28.68 -6.03 -5.75
N PRO A 138 -30.03 -5.97 -5.80
CA PRO A 138 -30.82 -5.51 -4.68
C PRO A 138 -30.52 -6.31 -3.40
N GLY A 139 -30.39 -5.62 -2.27
CA GLY A 139 -30.20 -6.26 -0.97
C GLY A 139 -31.47 -6.93 -0.50
N LEU A 140 -31.65 -8.22 -0.77
CA LEU A 140 -32.75 -9.01 -0.20
C LEU A 140 -32.40 -9.38 1.24
N GLN A 141 -33.18 -8.88 2.19
CA GLN A 141 -33.18 -9.35 3.57
C GLN A 141 -33.92 -10.72 3.61
N GLY A 142 -33.18 -11.80 3.29
CA GLY A 142 -33.59 -13.11 3.74
C GLY A 142 -33.32 -13.24 5.24
N ASP A 143 -33.78 -14.30 5.91
CA ASP A 143 -33.75 -14.65 7.36
C ASP A 143 -32.45 -14.36 8.16
N ARG A 144 -31.60 -13.43 7.73
CA ARG A 144 -30.36 -13.04 8.42
C ARG A 144 -30.61 -11.79 9.25
N SER A 145 -30.79 -11.96 10.50
CA SER A 145 -31.09 -10.93 11.51
C SER A 145 -29.94 -9.96 11.81
N SER A 146 -28.82 -10.01 11.12
CA SER A 146 -27.71 -9.05 11.31
C SER A 146 -26.72 -9.04 10.14
N GLY A 147 -26.59 -7.86 9.50
CA GLY A 147 -25.38 -7.45 8.81
C GLY A 147 -24.87 -8.33 7.66
N GLY A 148 -25.71 -8.66 6.68
CA GLY A 148 -25.26 -9.34 5.45
C GLY A 148 -24.47 -8.42 4.52
N THR A 149 -23.58 -9.01 3.72
CA THR A 149 -22.92 -8.35 2.62
C THR A 149 -23.38 -8.92 1.28
N LYS A 150 -23.17 -8.18 0.21
CA LYS A 150 -23.45 -8.58 -1.16
C LYS A 150 -22.31 -8.14 -2.08
N PRO A 151 -22.08 -8.81 -3.22
CA PRO A 151 -21.11 -8.38 -4.20
C PRO A 151 -21.54 -7.07 -4.87
N ALA A 152 -20.57 -6.21 -5.13
CA ALA A 152 -20.72 -5.01 -5.91
C ALA A 152 -19.53 -4.85 -6.85
N THR A 153 -19.80 -4.51 -8.10
CA THR A 153 -18.80 -4.17 -9.10
C THR A 153 -18.58 -2.66 -9.08
N LEU A 154 -17.34 -2.25 -9.01
CA LEU A 154 -16.92 -0.86 -9.02
C LEU A 154 -16.74 -0.35 -10.46
N GLU A 155 -16.67 0.95 -10.65
CA GLU A 155 -16.39 1.60 -11.95
C GLU A 155 -15.07 1.15 -12.60
N THR A 156 -14.12 0.70 -11.79
CA THR A 156 -12.84 0.10 -12.26
C THR A 156 -12.99 -1.34 -12.74
N GLY A 157 -14.17 -1.97 -12.58
CA GLY A 157 -14.42 -3.38 -12.85
C GLY A 157 -14.06 -4.32 -11.70
N ALA A 158 -13.49 -3.80 -10.61
CA ALA A 158 -13.19 -4.59 -9.42
C ALA A 158 -14.47 -5.01 -8.69
N GLU A 159 -14.51 -6.24 -8.19
CA GLU A 159 -15.60 -6.74 -7.35
C GLU A 159 -15.20 -6.71 -5.88
N ILE A 160 -16.08 -6.19 -5.03
CA ILE A 160 -15.91 -6.12 -3.58
C ILE A 160 -17.19 -6.55 -2.84
N GLN A 161 -17.08 -6.85 -1.55
CA GLN A 161 -18.22 -7.10 -0.68
C GLN A 161 -18.67 -5.79 -0.01
N VAL A 162 -19.94 -5.45 -0.14
CA VAL A 162 -20.53 -4.23 0.44
C VAL A 162 -21.75 -4.57 1.32
N PRO A 163 -22.12 -3.71 2.28
CA PRO A 163 -23.37 -3.87 3.03
C PRO A 163 -24.59 -3.87 2.11
N LEU A 164 -25.68 -4.51 2.55
CA LEU A 164 -26.91 -4.70 1.77
C LEU A 164 -27.58 -3.39 1.33
N PHE A 165 -27.37 -2.28 2.08
CA PHE A 165 -27.95 -0.97 1.79
C PHE A 165 -27.23 -0.19 0.68
N ILE A 166 -26.11 -0.68 0.20
CA ILE A 166 -25.40 -0.04 -0.91
C ILE A 166 -26.12 -0.33 -2.22
N GLU A 167 -26.28 0.69 -3.04
CA GLU A 167 -26.97 0.64 -4.32
C GLU A 167 -26.05 1.04 -5.47
N THR A 168 -26.40 0.65 -6.69
CA THR A 168 -25.75 1.12 -7.91
C THR A 168 -25.76 2.64 -7.95
N GLY A 169 -24.63 3.27 -8.30
CA GLY A 169 -24.42 4.71 -8.29
C GLY A 169 -23.96 5.29 -6.95
N ASN A 170 -23.95 4.51 -5.87
CA ASN A 170 -23.35 4.98 -4.62
C ASN A 170 -21.83 5.07 -4.76
N VAL A 171 -21.21 6.08 -4.14
CA VAL A 171 -19.78 6.20 -3.99
C VAL A 171 -19.36 5.54 -2.67
N VAL A 172 -18.42 4.64 -2.73
CA VAL A 172 -17.91 3.91 -1.58
C VAL A 172 -16.42 4.11 -1.41
N LYS A 173 -15.99 4.25 -0.17
CA LYS A 173 -14.57 4.28 0.19
C LYS A 173 -14.09 2.85 0.36
N VAL A 174 -13.05 2.48 -0.38
CA VAL A 174 -12.49 1.13 -0.43
C VAL A 174 -11.04 1.16 0.01
N ASP A 175 -10.62 0.22 0.88
CA ASP A 175 -9.21 -0.01 1.17
C ASP A 175 -8.55 -0.69 -0.02
N THR A 176 -7.54 -0.06 -0.61
CA THR A 176 -6.89 -0.55 -1.83
C THR A 176 -5.97 -1.75 -1.61
N ARG A 177 -5.64 -2.06 -0.37
CA ARG A 177 -4.72 -3.15 0.00
C ARG A 177 -5.40 -4.52 -0.04
N ASP A 178 -6.65 -4.59 0.40
CA ASP A 178 -7.41 -5.83 0.52
C ASP A 178 -8.79 -5.80 -0.16
N GLY A 179 -9.24 -4.62 -0.62
CA GLY A 179 -10.53 -4.42 -1.25
C GLY A 179 -11.69 -4.35 -0.28
N SER A 180 -11.44 -4.10 1.00
CA SER A 180 -12.52 -4.00 1.98
C SER A 180 -13.29 -2.68 1.85
N TYR A 181 -14.62 -2.78 1.99
CA TYR A 181 -15.49 -1.61 2.12
C TYR A 181 -15.23 -0.90 3.45
N LEU A 182 -14.97 0.39 3.42
CA LEU A 182 -14.77 1.20 4.63
C LEU A 182 -16.03 2.00 5.00
N SER A 183 -16.58 2.74 4.05
CA SER A 183 -17.78 3.58 4.28
C SER A 183 -18.44 3.95 2.96
N ARG A 184 -19.71 4.40 3.05
CA ARG A 184 -20.35 5.13 1.95
C ARG A 184 -19.93 6.60 2.04
N VAL A 185 -19.57 7.18 0.90
CA VAL A 185 -19.32 8.62 0.76
C VAL A 185 -20.66 9.31 0.50
N ASN A 186 -21.07 10.19 1.40
CA ASN A 186 -22.24 11.03 1.20
C ASN A 186 -21.77 12.33 0.56
N ASN A 187 -22.30 12.63 -0.60
CA ASN A 187 -22.19 13.94 -1.24
C ASN A 187 -23.18 14.92 -0.62
#